data_be473cd6d17aaa14039106e09aee8deb
#
_entry.id   be473cd6d17aaa14039106e09aee8deb
#
_cell.length_a   1.000
_cell.length_b   1.000
_cell.length_c   1.000
_cell.angle_alpha   90.00
_cell.angle_beta   90.00
_cell.angle_gamma   90.00
#
_symmetry.space_group_name_H-M   'P 1'
#
loop_
_entity.id
_entity.type
_entity.pdbx_description
1 polymer ?
#
loop_
_entity_poly.entity_id
_entity_poly.type
_entity_poly.pdbx_seq_one_letter_code
_entity_poly.pdbx_strand_id
1 'polypeptide(L)'
;MNEKEIEKLISEQFLCRIAFKGENQPYIAPFQYVVVDGSLYFHFTNYGKKMSFFKQGTPVCVEIERYTPNLSEYEFVVLSGNLELVENHQERKRAIMKMAEVGRKQLSPNFLVAHGFPQGSDWSEFTDDQPVLIIRLDDVKEKTGLKSP
;
A
#
# COMPACT_ATOMS: atom_id res chain seq x y z
N MET A 1 -9.01 -19.28 -1.35
CA MET A 1 -9.91 -18.10 -1.25
C MET A 1 -10.54 -17.84 -2.61
N ASN A 2 -11.83 -17.52 -2.61
CA ASN A 2 -12.50 -17.03 -3.82
C ASN A 2 -12.33 -15.50 -3.97
N GLU A 3 -12.75 -14.93 -5.09
CA GLU A 3 -12.57 -13.50 -5.41
C GLU A 3 -13.16 -12.58 -4.32
N LYS A 4 -14.37 -12.89 -3.83
CA LYS A 4 -15.03 -12.07 -2.79
C LYS A 4 -14.27 -12.08 -1.46
N GLU A 5 -13.67 -13.21 -1.10
CA GLU A 5 -12.84 -13.33 0.11
C GLU A 5 -11.55 -12.52 -0.03
N ILE A 6 -10.93 -12.56 -1.21
CA ILE A 6 -9.76 -11.75 -1.53
C ILE A 6 -10.07 -10.26 -1.44
N GLU A 7 -11.14 -9.81 -2.09
CA GLU A 7 -11.57 -8.41 -2.06
C GLU A 7 -11.91 -7.94 -0.64
N LYS A 8 -12.55 -8.81 0.14
CA LYS A 8 -12.87 -8.52 1.54
C LYS A 8 -11.60 -8.29 2.35
N LEU A 9 -10.62 -9.20 2.28
CA LEU A 9 -9.35 -9.05 3.00
C LEU A 9 -8.66 -7.74 2.60
N ILE A 10 -8.55 -7.46 1.30
CA ILE A 10 -7.95 -6.24 0.78
C ILE A 10 -8.64 -4.99 1.33
N SER A 11 -9.96 -4.99 1.43
CA SER A 11 -10.73 -3.82 1.91
C SER A 11 -10.65 -3.62 3.42
N GLU A 12 -10.39 -4.66 4.19
CA GLU A 12 -10.33 -4.63 5.65
C GLU A 12 -8.94 -4.37 6.21
N GLN A 13 -7.88 -4.55 5.40
CA GLN A 13 -6.50 -4.29 5.80
C GLN A 13 -6.02 -2.92 5.29
N PHE A 14 -4.91 -2.46 5.82
CA PHE A 14 -4.33 -1.14 5.49
C PHE A 14 -2.80 -1.17 5.36
N LEU A 15 -2.18 -2.29 5.65
CA LEU A 15 -0.74 -2.51 5.53
C LEU A 15 -0.48 -3.67 4.58
N CYS A 16 0.49 -3.49 3.71
CA CYS A 16 0.95 -4.52 2.78
C CYS A 16 2.46 -4.55 2.73
N ARG A 17 3.00 -5.55 2.06
CA ARG A 17 4.41 -5.60 1.66
C ARG A 17 4.51 -5.59 0.16
N ILE A 18 5.37 -4.74 -0.39
CA ILE A 18 5.65 -4.69 -1.82
C ILE A 18 7.03 -5.28 -2.06
N ALA A 19 7.08 -6.29 -2.92
CA ALA A 19 8.31 -6.90 -3.39
C ALA A 19 8.67 -6.33 -4.76
N PHE A 20 9.87 -5.77 -4.86
CA PHE A 20 10.44 -5.17 -6.07
C PHE A 20 11.50 -6.09 -6.67
N LYS A 21 11.50 -6.15 -7.98
CA LYS A 21 12.60 -6.78 -8.72
C LYS A 21 13.77 -5.81 -8.79
N GLY A 22 14.81 -6.04 -8.00
CA GLY A 22 16.06 -5.30 -8.11
C GLY A 22 16.94 -5.83 -9.24
N GLU A 23 17.97 -5.07 -9.63
CA GLU A 23 18.94 -5.50 -10.65
C GLU A 23 19.78 -6.69 -10.16
N ASN A 24 20.31 -6.60 -8.93
CA ASN A 24 21.18 -7.60 -8.35
C ASN A 24 20.50 -8.48 -7.30
N GLN A 25 19.50 -7.96 -6.62
CA GLN A 25 18.75 -8.68 -5.58
C GLN A 25 17.34 -8.11 -5.45
N PRO A 26 16.37 -8.93 -5.02
CA PRO A 26 15.04 -8.44 -4.74
C PRO A 26 15.04 -7.52 -3.51
N TYR A 27 14.06 -6.64 -3.44
CA TYR A 27 13.83 -5.74 -2.31
C TYR A 27 12.38 -5.83 -1.86
N ILE A 28 12.14 -5.84 -0.56
CA ILE A 28 10.81 -5.83 0.03
C ILE A 28 10.68 -4.74 1.08
N ALA A 29 9.54 -4.07 1.14
CA ALA A 29 9.25 -3.07 2.15
C ALA A 29 7.76 -3.02 2.50
N PRO A 30 7.41 -2.64 3.75
CA PRO A 30 6.03 -2.40 4.13
C PRO A 30 5.53 -1.04 3.64
N PHE A 31 4.24 -0.99 3.31
CA PHE A 31 3.55 0.22 2.88
C PHE A 31 2.15 0.27 3.47
N GLN A 32 1.71 1.46 3.84
CA GLN A 32 0.28 1.72 3.97
C GLN A 32 -0.33 1.71 2.57
N TYR A 33 -1.52 1.15 2.45
CA TYR A 33 -2.32 1.26 1.24
C TYR A 33 -3.76 1.64 1.55
N VAL A 34 -4.44 2.13 0.56
CA VAL A 34 -5.89 2.34 0.57
C VAL A 34 -6.50 1.83 -0.72
N VAL A 35 -7.78 1.52 -0.66
CA VAL A 35 -8.57 1.14 -1.84
C VAL A 35 -9.52 2.28 -2.16
N VAL A 36 -9.46 2.77 -3.39
CA VAL A 36 -10.39 3.76 -3.93
C VAL A 36 -10.83 3.27 -5.30
N ASP A 37 -12.13 3.17 -5.50
CA ASP A 37 -12.73 2.71 -6.77
C ASP A 37 -12.12 1.38 -7.29
N GLY A 38 -11.85 0.45 -6.37
CA GLY A 38 -11.32 -0.88 -6.70
C GLY A 38 -9.82 -0.95 -6.99
N SER A 39 -9.09 0.15 -6.93
CA SER A 39 -7.65 0.20 -7.12
C SER A 39 -6.91 0.43 -5.80
N LEU A 40 -5.72 -0.16 -5.67
CA LEU A 40 -4.83 0.06 -4.54
C LEU A 40 -3.93 1.26 -4.81
N TYR A 41 -3.81 2.11 -3.79
CA TYR A 41 -2.96 3.30 -3.81
C TYR A 41 -1.99 3.27 -2.65
N PHE A 42 -0.75 3.67 -2.95
CA PHE A 42 0.35 3.77 -2.00
C PHE A 42 0.92 5.19 -2.02
N HIS A 43 1.61 5.58 -0.96
CA HIS A 43 2.40 6.80 -0.99
C HIS A 43 3.88 6.49 -0.79
N PHE A 44 4.70 7.17 -1.59
CA PHE A 44 6.15 7.09 -1.53
C PHE A 44 6.71 8.47 -1.21
N THR A 45 7.76 8.52 -0.41
CA THR A 45 8.59 9.73 -0.33
C THR A 45 9.37 9.86 -1.65
N ASN A 46 9.70 11.09 -2.02
CA ASN A 46 10.49 11.36 -3.23
C ASN A 46 12.01 11.10 -3.02
N TYR A 47 12.39 10.47 -1.90
CA TYR A 47 13.76 10.15 -1.54
C TYR A 47 13.83 8.75 -0.91
N GLY A 48 15.06 8.24 -0.73
CA GLY A 48 15.32 6.97 -0.10
C GLY A 48 15.43 5.79 -1.06
N LYS A 49 15.77 4.62 -0.49
CA LYS A 49 16.04 3.40 -1.26
C LYS A 49 14.87 2.94 -2.11
N LYS A 50 13.63 3.14 -1.62
CA LYS A 50 12.41 2.76 -2.33
C LYS A 50 12.30 3.42 -3.70
N MET A 51 12.73 4.67 -3.82
CA MET A 51 12.69 5.42 -5.08
C MET A 51 13.67 4.88 -6.12
N SER A 52 14.78 4.27 -5.70
CA SER A 52 15.74 3.66 -6.65
C SER A 52 15.15 2.44 -7.38
N PHE A 53 14.13 1.81 -6.81
CA PHE A 53 13.42 0.66 -7.39
C PHE A 53 12.18 1.06 -8.17
N PHE A 54 11.65 2.26 -7.95
CA PHE A 54 10.46 2.73 -8.66
C PHE A 54 10.84 3.24 -10.05
N LYS A 55 10.20 2.64 -11.04
CA LYS A 55 10.16 3.15 -12.41
C LYS A 55 8.71 3.03 -12.88
N GLN A 56 8.27 3.94 -13.75
CA GLN A 56 6.93 3.88 -14.32
C GLN A 56 6.69 2.51 -14.95
N GLY A 57 5.58 1.86 -14.59
CA GLY A 57 5.26 0.51 -15.04
C GLY A 57 6.07 -0.61 -14.38
N THR A 58 6.76 -0.34 -13.26
CA THR A 58 7.54 -1.35 -12.54
C THR A 58 6.67 -2.53 -12.10
N PRO A 59 7.03 -3.77 -12.50
CA PRO A 59 6.33 -4.96 -12.02
C PRO A 59 6.68 -5.23 -10.55
N VAL A 60 5.64 -5.55 -9.77
CA VAL A 60 5.76 -5.85 -8.34
C VAL A 60 4.83 -6.98 -7.94
N CYS A 61 5.12 -7.56 -6.77
CA CYS A 61 4.16 -8.36 -6.03
C CYS A 61 3.76 -7.60 -4.77
N VAL A 62 2.47 -7.57 -4.48
CA VAL A 62 1.91 -6.96 -3.26
C VAL A 62 1.31 -8.07 -2.42
N GLU A 63 1.78 -8.19 -1.19
CA GLU A 63 1.28 -9.17 -0.23
C GLU A 63 0.47 -8.46 0.85
N ILE A 64 -0.72 -9.03 1.19
CA ILE A 64 -1.64 -8.55 2.22
C ILE A 64 -2.03 -9.75 3.07
N GLU A 65 -1.97 -9.59 4.40
CA GLU A 65 -2.18 -10.69 5.31
C GLU A 65 -3.05 -10.33 6.51
N ARG A 66 -3.70 -11.34 7.04
CA ARG A 66 -4.33 -11.32 8.36
C ARG A 66 -4.13 -12.69 9.00
N TYR A 67 -3.69 -12.72 10.24
CA TYR A 67 -3.49 -13.98 10.95
C TYR A 67 -3.56 -13.82 12.47
N THR A 68 -3.88 -14.92 13.14
CA THR A 68 -3.71 -15.03 14.60
C THR A 68 -2.26 -15.43 14.92
N PRO A 69 -1.72 -15.07 16.10
CA PRO A 69 -0.32 -15.33 16.43
C PRO A 69 0.11 -16.79 16.35
N ASN A 70 -0.82 -17.73 16.59
CA ASN A 70 -0.58 -19.17 16.51
C ASN A 70 -0.93 -19.79 15.16
N LEU A 71 -1.30 -18.93 14.17
CA LEU A 71 -1.73 -19.34 12.83
C LEU A 71 -2.91 -20.32 12.80
N SER A 72 -3.75 -20.33 13.85
CA SER A 72 -5.00 -21.10 13.79
C SER A 72 -5.98 -20.53 12.76
N GLU A 73 -5.90 -19.23 12.51
CA GLU A 73 -6.62 -18.53 11.45
C GLU A 73 -5.64 -17.68 10.68
N TYR A 74 -5.66 -17.80 9.37
CA TYR A 74 -4.83 -16.98 8.48
C TYR A 74 -5.48 -16.79 7.11
N GLU A 75 -5.20 -15.65 6.53
CA GLU A 75 -5.55 -15.28 5.17
C GLU A 75 -4.34 -14.53 4.59
N PHE A 76 -3.82 -15.00 3.46
CA PHE A 76 -2.72 -14.40 2.73
C PHE A 76 -3.14 -14.17 1.29
N VAL A 77 -2.93 -12.99 0.79
CA VAL A 77 -3.22 -12.64 -0.61
C VAL A 77 -1.98 -12.04 -1.24
N VAL A 78 -1.66 -12.50 -2.43
CA VAL A 78 -0.59 -11.93 -3.27
C VAL A 78 -1.19 -11.46 -4.59
N LEU A 79 -0.90 -10.21 -4.93
CA LEU A 79 -1.27 -9.58 -6.20
C LEU A 79 -0.02 -9.31 -7.02
N SER A 80 -0.06 -9.61 -8.31
CA SER A 80 1.00 -9.22 -9.25
C SER A 80 0.47 -8.14 -10.19
N GLY A 81 1.19 -7.03 -10.30
CA GLY A 81 0.79 -5.90 -11.12
C GLY A 81 1.95 -4.94 -11.37
N ASN A 82 1.63 -3.76 -11.86
CA ASN A 82 2.62 -2.73 -12.17
C ASN A 82 2.34 -1.46 -11.36
N LEU A 83 3.39 -0.76 -10.94
CA LEU A 83 3.27 0.51 -10.24
C LEU A 83 3.25 1.67 -11.22
N GLU A 84 2.25 2.53 -11.10
CA GLU A 84 2.07 3.72 -11.92
C GLU A 84 1.93 4.98 -11.06
N LEU A 85 2.63 6.04 -11.46
CA LEU A 85 2.51 7.35 -10.81
C LEU A 85 1.15 7.96 -11.12
N VAL A 86 0.45 8.41 -10.08
CA VAL A 86 -0.82 9.13 -10.24
C VAL A 86 -0.51 10.61 -10.51
N GLU A 87 -0.77 11.05 -11.74
CA GLU A 87 -0.57 12.44 -12.17
C GLU A 87 -1.85 13.26 -12.13
N ASN A 88 -3.03 12.63 -12.25
CA ASN A 88 -4.31 13.29 -12.15
C ASN A 88 -4.52 13.87 -10.75
N HIS A 89 -4.72 15.18 -10.67
CA HIS A 89 -4.81 15.90 -9.39
C HIS A 89 -6.00 15.46 -8.53
N GLN A 90 -7.16 15.21 -9.11
CA GLN A 90 -8.34 14.79 -8.37
C GLN A 90 -8.21 13.37 -7.86
N GLU A 91 -7.66 12.46 -8.66
CA GLU A 91 -7.36 11.09 -8.26
C GLU A 91 -6.35 11.06 -7.10
N ARG A 92 -5.27 11.82 -7.22
CA ARG A 92 -4.28 12.02 -6.16
C ARG A 92 -4.93 12.50 -4.86
N LYS A 93 -5.77 13.50 -4.94
CA LYS A 93 -6.47 14.08 -3.79
C LYS A 93 -7.37 13.05 -3.10
N ARG A 94 -8.13 12.27 -3.86
CA ARG A 94 -8.98 11.20 -3.29
C ARG A 94 -8.15 10.16 -2.54
N ALA A 95 -7.04 9.73 -3.12
CA ALA A 95 -6.14 8.77 -2.48
C ALA A 95 -5.56 9.32 -1.16
N ILE A 96 -5.07 10.56 -1.15
CA ILE A 96 -4.53 11.22 0.06
C ILE A 96 -5.61 11.37 1.13
N MET A 97 -6.80 11.82 0.78
CA MET A 97 -7.90 11.96 1.73
C MET A 97 -8.29 10.62 2.34
N LYS A 98 -8.32 9.56 1.54
CA LYS A 98 -8.58 8.20 2.04
C LYS A 98 -7.49 7.70 2.97
N MET A 99 -6.23 7.95 2.65
CA MET A 99 -5.09 7.60 3.49
C MET A 99 -5.15 8.31 4.84
N ALA A 100 -5.47 9.59 4.86
CA ALA A 100 -5.64 10.37 6.10
C ALA A 100 -6.82 9.85 6.94
N GLU A 101 -7.93 9.50 6.31
CA GLU A 101 -9.10 8.92 6.98
C GLU A 101 -8.76 7.58 7.64
N VAL A 102 -8.16 6.67 6.90
CA VAL A 102 -7.74 5.35 7.41
C VAL A 102 -6.68 5.52 8.50
N GLY A 103 -5.74 6.42 8.30
CA GLY A 103 -4.71 6.74 9.29
C GLY A 103 -5.30 7.19 10.63
N ARG A 104 -6.23 8.12 10.62
CA ARG A 104 -6.91 8.59 11.85
C ARG A 104 -7.65 7.47 12.56
N LYS A 105 -8.25 6.55 11.84
CA LYS A 105 -9.07 5.46 12.41
C LYS A 105 -8.26 4.27 12.87
N GLN A 106 -7.18 3.93 12.17
CA GLN A 106 -6.51 2.64 12.27
C GLN A 106 -5.04 2.72 12.69
N LEU A 107 -4.38 3.87 12.47
CA LEU A 107 -2.94 3.98 12.61
C LEU A 107 -2.56 5.02 13.67
N SER A 108 -1.51 4.73 14.43
CA SER A 108 -0.92 5.70 15.33
C SER A 108 -0.28 6.86 14.55
N PRO A 109 -0.35 8.12 15.07
CA PRO A 109 0.42 9.22 14.50
C PRO A 109 1.93 8.96 14.44
N ASN A 110 2.47 8.05 15.27
CA ASN A 110 3.87 7.64 15.22
C ASN A 110 4.27 7.05 13.86
N PHE A 111 3.31 6.49 13.12
CA PHE A 111 3.56 5.96 11.79
C PHE A 111 3.89 7.06 10.76
N LEU A 112 3.46 8.31 10.99
CA LEU A 112 3.81 9.45 10.15
C LEU A 112 5.30 9.77 10.17
N VAL A 113 5.99 9.50 11.27
CA VAL A 113 7.44 9.70 11.37
C VAL A 113 8.19 8.86 10.34
N ALA A 114 7.74 7.63 10.09
CA ALA A 114 8.29 6.75 9.05
C ALA A 114 8.11 7.31 7.63
N HIS A 115 7.24 8.31 7.46
CA HIS A 115 6.91 8.96 6.19
C HIS A 115 7.49 10.37 6.06
N GLY A 116 8.47 10.72 6.92
CA GLY A 116 9.15 12.00 6.87
C GLY A 116 8.45 13.15 7.59
N PHE A 117 7.38 12.88 8.32
CA PHE A 117 6.73 13.89 9.17
C PHE A 117 7.49 14.06 10.48
N PRO A 118 7.55 15.27 11.05
CA PRO A 118 8.13 15.49 12.37
C PRO A 118 7.43 14.67 13.46
N GLN A 119 8.17 14.30 14.51
CA GLN A 119 7.59 13.68 15.69
C GLN A 119 6.53 14.63 16.30
N GLY A 120 5.37 14.07 16.67
CA GLY A 120 4.24 14.83 17.17
C GLY A 120 3.28 15.32 16.10
N SER A 121 3.56 15.05 14.82
CA SER A 121 2.61 15.28 13.73
C SER A 121 1.36 14.44 13.90
N ASP A 122 0.27 14.92 13.30
CA ASP A 122 -1.04 14.30 13.33
C ASP A 122 -1.52 14.01 11.92
N TRP A 123 -2.42 13.06 11.77
CA TRP A 123 -2.95 12.65 10.46
C TRP A 123 -3.70 13.76 9.70
N SER A 124 -4.14 14.81 10.40
CA SER A 124 -4.72 16.01 9.76
C SER A 124 -3.70 16.78 8.91
N GLU A 125 -2.40 16.58 9.15
CA GLU A 125 -1.32 17.19 8.38
C GLU A 125 -1.02 16.43 7.08
N PHE A 126 -1.55 15.22 6.92
CA PHE A 126 -1.43 14.43 5.70
C PHE A 126 -2.45 14.93 4.67
N THR A 127 -2.03 15.94 3.91
CA THR A 127 -2.86 16.66 2.94
C THR A 127 -2.27 16.62 1.55
N ASP A 128 -3.03 17.10 0.57
CA ASP A 128 -2.62 17.17 -0.83
C ASP A 128 -1.40 18.08 -1.08
N ASP A 129 -1.09 18.97 -0.14
CA ASP A 129 0.08 19.85 -0.19
C ASP A 129 1.39 19.15 0.15
N GLN A 130 1.34 17.93 0.68
CA GLN A 130 2.54 17.19 1.05
C GLN A 130 3.28 16.69 -0.20
N PRO A 131 4.65 16.72 -0.17
CA PRO A 131 5.47 16.30 -1.32
C PRO A 131 5.60 14.77 -1.42
N VAL A 132 4.51 14.05 -1.20
CA VAL A 132 4.46 12.61 -1.36
C VAL A 132 4.06 12.25 -2.78
N LEU A 133 4.60 11.15 -3.29
CA LEU A 133 4.19 10.56 -4.54
C LEU A 133 3.05 9.58 -4.27
N ILE A 134 1.97 9.68 -5.03
CA ILE A 134 0.88 8.71 -5.00
C ILE A 134 1.07 7.75 -6.15
N ILE A 135 1.10 6.48 -5.82
CA ILE A 135 1.36 5.38 -6.74
C ILE A 135 0.13 4.46 -6.75
N ARG A 136 -0.28 4.03 -7.91
CA ARG A 136 -1.39 3.08 -8.09
C ARG A 136 -0.87 1.74 -8.56
N LEU A 137 -1.48 0.66 -8.08
CA LEU A 137 -1.26 -0.68 -8.62
C LEU A 137 -2.19 -0.88 -9.82
N ASP A 138 -1.60 -1.00 -10.99
CA ASP A 138 -2.31 -1.23 -12.24
C ASP A 138 -2.04 -2.64 -12.79
N ASP A 139 -2.86 -3.03 -13.75
CA ASP A 139 -2.66 -4.24 -14.55
C ASP A 139 -2.44 -5.49 -13.70
N VAL A 140 -3.33 -5.68 -12.71
CA VAL A 140 -3.28 -6.83 -11.81
C VAL A 140 -3.60 -8.10 -12.63
N LYS A 141 -2.58 -8.92 -12.87
CA LYS A 141 -2.66 -10.13 -13.72
C LYS A 141 -2.96 -11.38 -12.92
N GLU A 142 -2.48 -11.43 -11.71
CA GLU A 142 -2.62 -12.59 -10.82
C GLU A 142 -3.09 -12.15 -9.45
N LYS A 143 -4.04 -12.90 -8.92
CA LYS A 143 -4.50 -12.81 -7.54
C LYS A 143 -4.50 -14.21 -6.95
N THR A 144 -3.67 -14.44 -5.97
CA THR A 144 -3.60 -15.72 -5.27
C THR A 144 -3.96 -15.52 -3.81
N GLY A 145 -4.91 -16.31 -3.31
CA GLY A 145 -5.35 -16.26 -1.92
C GLY A 145 -5.28 -17.62 -1.24
N LEU A 146 -4.67 -17.68 -0.06
CA LEU A 146 -4.60 -18.83 0.82
C LEU A 146 -5.25 -18.50 2.14
N LYS A 147 -6.04 -19.42 2.69
CA LYS A 147 -6.65 -19.28 4.03
C LYS A 147 -6.59 -20.58 4.80
N SER A 148 -6.72 -20.47 6.11
CA SER A 148 -6.92 -21.64 6.99
C SER A 148 -8.17 -22.44 6.60
N PRO A 149 -8.20 -23.74 6.88
CA PRO A 149 -9.36 -24.62 6.67
C PRO A 149 -10.63 -24.13 7.33
#